data_c5d968fa4b21ddf597a512de93186511
#
_entry.id   c5d968fa4b21ddf597a512de93186511
#
_cell.length_a   1.000
_cell.length_b   1.000
_cell.length_c   1.000
_cell.angle_alpha   90.00
_cell.angle_beta   90.00
_cell.angle_gamma   90.00
#
_symmetry.space_group_name_H-M   'P 1'
#
loop_
_entity.id
_entity.type
_entity.pdbx_description
1 polymer ?
#
loop_
_entity_poly.entity_id
_entity_poly.type
_entity_poly.pdbx_seq_one_letter_code
_entity_poly.pdbx_strand_id
1 'polypeptide(L)'
;MAAPEGALPPIRAGLPEAVTHSLPAGQGGREWHAGQMAALRDPLAACRVRGAVVIGPGMGRNNGAGEFLRALLEEPGRPPLVLDADALFALAAEPELFGLLTARDVLTPHPGEAAALLGMAAAEVQADRFVAHARLRALAPACWVLKGEGSLSGAAGGPVCLSPWSVPQLAVGGSGDVLAGVIGALLASGRDAASAAALGVELHARAGAALAKTWPERGNGPREIADAVPVALAAMGIPHPGEEMEISCAAYELRAYFN
;
A
#
# COMPACT_ATOMS: atom_id res chain seq x y z
N MET A 1 15.37 -4.22 -1.31
CA MET A 1 14.77 -3.16 -2.17
C MET A 1 15.35 -3.29 -3.57
N ALA A 2 14.56 -3.11 -4.62
CA ALA A 2 15.03 -3.14 -6.00
C ALA A 2 14.78 -1.79 -6.66
N ALA A 3 15.76 -1.29 -7.41
CA ALA A 3 15.62 -0.05 -8.15
C ALA A 3 16.59 -0.01 -9.35
N PRO A 4 16.29 0.79 -10.38
CA PRO A 4 17.25 1.06 -11.46
C PRO A 4 18.57 1.55 -10.90
N GLU A 5 19.68 1.12 -11.52
CA GLU A 5 21.04 1.32 -10.98
C GLU A 5 21.34 2.79 -10.61
N GLY A 6 20.93 3.73 -11.46
CA GLY A 6 21.14 5.16 -11.21
C GLY A 6 20.34 5.76 -10.04
N ALA A 7 19.35 5.02 -9.50
CA ALA A 7 18.59 5.44 -8.32
C ALA A 7 19.14 4.86 -7.00
N LEU A 8 20.02 3.86 -7.04
CA LEU A 8 20.52 3.17 -5.86
C LEU A 8 21.43 4.00 -4.94
N PRO A 9 22.34 4.89 -5.42
CA PRO A 9 23.25 5.60 -4.53
C PRO A 9 22.55 6.39 -3.41
N PRO A 10 21.54 7.23 -3.68
CA PRO A 10 20.83 7.93 -2.61
C PRO A 10 20.01 7.00 -1.71
N ILE A 11 19.47 5.89 -2.25
CA ILE A 11 18.75 4.88 -1.47
C ILE A 11 19.69 4.23 -0.45
N ARG A 12 20.88 3.78 -0.87
CA ARG A 12 21.88 3.17 0.00
C ARG A 12 22.39 4.13 1.07
N ALA A 13 22.52 5.40 0.72
CA ALA A 13 22.94 6.43 1.68
C ALA A 13 21.86 6.72 2.73
N GLY A 14 20.57 6.67 2.34
CA GLY A 14 19.43 6.93 3.23
C GLY A 14 18.95 5.74 4.04
N LEU A 15 19.22 4.51 3.58
CA LEU A 15 18.77 3.24 4.18
C LEU A 15 19.91 2.21 4.12
N PRO A 16 20.99 2.39 4.90
CA PRO A 16 22.17 1.52 4.85
C PRO A 16 21.88 0.07 5.26
N GLU A 17 20.83 -0.16 6.06
CA GLU A 17 20.35 -1.48 6.48
C GLU A 17 19.57 -2.24 5.41
N ALA A 18 19.17 -1.57 4.32
CA ALA A 18 18.39 -2.22 3.26
C ALA A 18 19.27 -3.02 2.29
N VAL A 19 18.98 -4.29 2.11
CA VAL A 19 19.55 -5.08 1.01
C VAL A 19 18.99 -4.55 -0.31
N THR A 20 19.89 -4.18 -1.23
CA THR A 20 19.51 -3.58 -2.51
C THR A 20 19.86 -4.49 -3.69
N HIS A 21 18.92 -4.63 -4.64
CA HIS A 21 19.11 -5.27 -5.93
C HIS A 21 19.16 -4.21 -7.02
N SER A 22 20.26 -4.20 -7.78
CA SER A 22 20.42 -3.31 -8.93
C SER A 22 19.65 -3.88 -10.11
N LEU A 23 18.77 -3.07 -10.68
CA LEU A 23 18.11 -3.41 -11.93
C LEU A 23 18.88 -2.80 -13.11
N PRO A 24 18.98 -3.51 -14.25
CA PRO A 24 19.63 -2.97 -15.42
C PRO A 24 19.13 -1.58 -15.78
N ALA A 25 20.05 -0.70 -16.12
CA ALA A 25 19.72 0.69 -16.46
C ALA A 25 18.87 0.73 -17.75
N GLY A 26 17.73 1.44 -17.69
CA GLY A 26 17.02 1.92 -18.88
C GLY A 26 17.71 3.13 -19.48
N GLN A 27 17.10 3.75 -20.51
CA GLN A 27 17.58 5.02 -21.03
C GLN A 27 17.60 6.06 -19.90
N GLY A 28 18.74 6.72 -19.69
CA GLY A 28 18.91 7.69 -18.60
C GLY A 28 19.28 7.10 -17.23
N GLY A 29 19.40 5.77 -17.10
CA GLY A 29 19.94 5.10 -15.89
C GLY A 29 18.98 5.01 -14.69
N ARG A 30 17.79 5.62 -14.76
CA ARG A 30 16.80 5.64 -13.67
C ARG A 30 15.41 5.16 -14.07
N GLU A 31 15.22 4.79 -15.33
CA GLU A 31 13.92 4.42 -15.87
C GLU A 31 13.60 2.96 -15.64
N TRP A 32 12.32 2.70 -15.37
CA TRP A 32 11.77 1.36 -15.32
C TRP A 32 11.43 0.86 -16.72
N HIS A 33 11.53 -0.44 -16.94
CA HIS A 33 11.08 -1.12 -18.16
C HIS A 33 10.88 -2.62 -17.93
N ALA A 34 10.04 -3.28 -18.73
CA ALA A 34 9.67 -4.69 -18.57
C ALA A 34 10.86 -5.64 -18.53
N GLY A 35 11.93 -5.37 -19.29
CA GLY A 35 13.15 -6.20 -19.34
C GLY A 35 13.86 -6.36 -17.99
N GLN A 36 13.60 -5.48 -17.01
CA GLN A 36 14.16 -5.57 -15.66
C GLN A 36 13.58 -6.73 -14.85
N MET A 37 12.42 -7.28 -15.24
CA MET A 37 11.80 -8.42 -14.57
C MET A 37 12.70 -9.66 -14.55
N ALA A 38 13.54 -9.85 -15.55
CA ALA A 38 14.49 -10.97 -15.59
C ALA A 38 15.44 -10.96 -14.37
N ALA A 39 15.87 -9.77 -13.93
CA ALA A 39 16.75 -9.60 -12.75
C ALA A 39 16.01 -9.80 -11.42
N LEU A 40 14.67 -9.78 -11.42
CA LEU A 40 13.85 -9.94 -10.22
C LEU A 40 13.30 -11.34 -10.01
N ARG A 41 13.40 -12.25 -10.98
CA ARG A 41 12.81 -13.58 -10.87
C ARG A 41 13.30 -14.37 -9.66
N ASP A 42 14.60 -14.40 -9.40
CA ASP A 42 15.15 -15.09 -8.23
C ASP A 42 14.78 -14.41 -6.92
N PRO A 43 14.91 -13.07 -6.74
CA PRO A 43 14.38 -12.37 -5.59
C PRO A 43 12.89 -12.59 -5.34
N LEU A 44 12.06 -12.55 -6.37
CA LEU A 44 10.61 -12.81 -6.27
C LEU A 44 10.32 -14.26 -5.88
N ALA A 45 11.06 -15.22 -6.45
CA ALA A 45 10.92 -16.63 -6.09
C ALA A 45 11.26 -16.88 -4.62
N ALA A 46 12.29 -16.23 -4.08
CA ALA A 46 12.62 -16.29 -2.66
C ALA A 46 11.52 -15.71 -1.75
N CYS A 47 10.73 -14.76 -2.25
CA CYS A 47 9.63 -14.14 -1.52
C CYS A 47 8.28 -14.88 -1.65
N ARG A 48 8.16 -15.95 -2.44
CA ARG A 48 6.88 -16.64 -2.72
C ARG A 48 6.23 -17.24 -1.48
N VAL A 49 7.02 -17.78 -0.56
CA VAL A 49 6.50 -18.48 0.64
C VAL A 49 6.27 -17.49 1.80
N ARG A 50 7.23 -16.60 1.99
CA ARG A 50 7.17 -15.53 3.01
C ARG A 50 7.74 -14.26 2.40
N GLY A 51 6.86 -13.40 1.92
CA GLY A 51 7.25 -12.13 1.36
C GLY A 51 6.07 -11.40 0.75
N ALA A 52 6.27 -10.12 0.50
CA ALA A 52 5.37 -9.26 -0.24
C ALA A 52 6.19 -8.24 -1.02
N VAL A 53 5.62 -7.66 -2.05
CA VAL A 53 6.24 -6.59 -2.82
C VAL A 53 5.43 -5.31 -2.63
N VAL A 54 6.09 -4.22 -2.25
CA VAL A 54 5.52 -2.88 -2.29
C VAL A 54 6.02 -2.21 -3.56
N ILE A 55 5.10 -1.72 -4.38
CA ILE A 55 5.41 -1.10 -5.68
C ILE A 55 4.64 0.19 -5.86
N GLY A 56 5.29 1.16 -6.49
CA GLY A 56 4.71 2.43 -6.88
C GLY A 56 5.38 3.66 -6.28
N PRO A 57 5.70 3.71 -4.97
CA PRO A 57 6.40 4.87 -4.42
C PRO A 57 7.69 5.19 -5.18
N GLY A 58 7.74 6.41 -5.75
CA GLY A 58 8.92 6.87 -6.51
C GLY A 58 9.21 6.14 -7.82
N MET A 59 8.26 5.39 -8.36
CA MET A 59 8.42 4.63 -9.60
C MET A 59 8.43 5.54 -10.84
N GLY A 60 7.72 6.66 -10.77
CA GLY A 60 7.51 7.55 -11.91
C GLY A 60 6.34 7.12 -12.77
N ARG A 61 5.91 8.01 -13.66
CA ARG A 61 4.68 7.87 -14.49
C ARG A 61 5.00 7.82 -15.98
N ASN A 62 6.09 7.19 -16.35
CA ASN A 62 6.44 6.97 -17.75
C ASN A 62 5.90 5.60 -18.25
N ASN A 63 5.91 5.40 -19.56
CA ASN A 63 5.41 4.17 -20.18
C ASN A 63 6.17 2.92 -19.67
N GLY A 64 7.47 3.03 -19.44
CA GLY A 64 8.29 1.92 -18.95
C GLY A 64 7.88 1.45 -17.55
N ALA A 65 7.40 2.37 -16.70
CA ALA A 65 6.84 2.03 -15.39
C ALA A 65 5.56 1.18 -15.52
N GLY A 66 4.66 1.54 -16.45
CA GLY A 66 3.47 0.74 -16.76
C GLY A 66 3.82 -0.64 -17.31
N GLU A 67 4.75 -0.71 -18.28
CA GLU A 67 5.23 -1.98 -18.82
C GLU A 67 5.88 -2.88 -17.75
N PHE A 68 6.64 -2.29 -16.84
CA PHE A 68 7.23 -3.03 -15.71
C PHE A 68 6.14 -3.56 -14.77
N LEU A 69 5.16 -2.73 -14.42
CA LEU A 69 4.04 -3.14 -13.58
C LEU A 69 3.25 -4.29 -14.23
N ARG A 70 2.95 -4.20 -15.53
CA ARG A 70 2.31 -5.28 -16.28
C ARG A 70 3.11 -6.57 -16.17
N ALA A 71 4.41 -6.53 -16.46
CA ALA A 71 5.27 -7.70 -16.39
C ALA A 71 5.35 -8.32 -14.98
N LEU A 72 5.31 -7.49 -13.93
CA LEU A 72 5.24 -7.98 -12.55
C LEU A 72 3.89 -8.63 -12.23
N LEU A 73 2.79 -8.04 -12.69
CA LEU A 73 1.44 -8.61 -12.48
C LEU A 73 1.27 -9.94 -13.19
N GLU A 74 1.87 -10.11 -14.37
CA GLU A 74 1.85 -11.33 -15.17
C GLU A 74 2.83 -12.43 -14.68
N GLU A 75 3.78 -12.10 -13.76
CA GLU A 75 4.78 -13.07 -13.29
C GLU A 75 4.11 -14.23 -12.53
N PRO A 76 4.27 -15.48 -13.00
CA PRO A 76 3.61 -16.64 -12.39
C PRO A 76 4.04 -16.87 -10.94
N GLY A 77 3.07 -17.03 -10.04
CA GLY A 77 3.34 -17.32 -8.62
C GLY A 77 4.04 -16.16 -7.89
N ARG A 78 3.89 -14.94 -8.35
CA ARG A 78 4.41 -13.75 -7.68
C ARG A 78 3.91 -13.64 -6.22
N PRO A 79 4.67 -13.03 -5.32
CA PRO A 79 4.21 -12.69 -3.97
C PRO A 79 2.97 -11.76 -4.01
N PRO A 80 2.24 -11.61 -2.90
CA PRO A 80 1.23 -10.57 -2.76
C PRO A 80 1.86 -9.18 -2.95
N LEU A 81 1.10 -8.26 -3.52
CA LEU A 81 1.55 -6.89 -3.80
C LEU A 81 0.82 -5.88 -2.91
N VAL A 82 1.53 -4.81 -2.54
CA VAL A 82 0.95 -3.54 -2.14
C VAL A 82 1.22 -2.55 -3.25
N LEU A 83 0.15 -2.05 -3.88
CA LEU A 83 0.23 -1.05 -4.95
C LEU A 83 -0.17 0.32 -4.39
N ASP A 84 0.73 1.28 -4.51
CA ASP A 84 0.53 2.66 -4.04
C ASP A 84 1.06 3.67 -5.07
N ALA A 85 0.73 4.92 -4.91
CA ALA A 85 1.30 6.05 -5.64
C ALA A 85 1.31 5.84 -7.18
N ASP A 86 2.49 5.87 -7.82
CA ASP A 86 2.61 5.83 -9.27
C ASP A 86 2.12 4.50 -9.89
N ALA A 87 2.12 3.38 -9.16
CA ALA A 87 1.53 2.13 -9.63
C ALA A 87 0.01 2.23 -9.79
N LEU A 88 -0.67 3.02 -8.94
CA LEU A 88 -2.12 3.26 -9.06
C LEU A 88 -2.45 4.11 -10.28
N PHE A 89 -1.58 5.07 -10.64
CA PHE A 89 -1.74 5.83 -11.89
C PHE A 89 -1.49 4.97 -13.13
N ALA A 90 -0.56 4.02 -13.08
CA ALA A 90 -0.36 3.06 -14.17
C ALA A 90 -1.61 2.17 -14.36
N LEU A 91 -2.22 1.68 -13.27
CA LEU A 91 -3.50 0.94 -13.31
C LEU A 91 -4.65 1.79 -13.88
N ALA A 92 -4.71 3.08 -13.52
CA ALA A 92 -5.74 3.98 -14.05
C ALA A 92 -5.57 4.23 -15.56
N ALA A 93 -4.34 4.24 -16.05
CA ALA A 93 -4.02 4.41 -17.47
C ALA A 93 -4.29 3.14 -18.29
N GLU A 94 -4.19 1.95 -17.68
CA GLU A 94 -4.32 0.64 -18.33
C GLU A 94 -5.34 -0.24 -17.55
N PRO A 95 -6.67 0.00 -17.70
CA PRO A 95 -7.70 -0.70 -16.91
C PRO A 95 -7.71 -2.22 -17.04
N GLU A 96 -7.21 -2.77 -18.13
CA GLU A 96 -7.10 -4.22 -18.31
C GLU A 96 -6.19 -4.88 -17.27
N LEU A 97 -5.27 -4.14 -16.64
CA LEU A 97 -4.41 -4.63 -15.57
C LEU A 97 -5.17 -5.02 -14.30
N PHE A 98 -6.38 -4.48 -14.08
CA PHE A 98 -7.23 -4.91 -12.97
C PHE A 98 -7.53 -6.41 -13.00
N GLY A 99 -7.63 -7.01 -14.21
CA GLY A 99 -7.84 -8.45 -14.38
C GLY A 99 -6.68 -9.34 -13.90
N LEU A 100 -5.50 -8.77 -13.69
CA LEU A 100 -4.30 -9.46 -13.21
C LEU A 100 -4.13 -9.37 -11.67
N LEU A 101 -4.93 -8.55 -11.01
CA LEU A 101 -4.94 -8.42 -9.56
C LEU A 101 -5.65 -9.62 -8.91
N THR A 102 -5.23 -9.96 -7.72
CA THR A 102 -5.74 -11.12 -6.96
C THR A 102 -6.24 -10.70 -5.58
N ALA A 103 -6.98 -11.58 -4.92
CA ALA A 103 -7.43 -11.37 -3.54
C ALA A 103 -6.28 -11.26 -2.51
N ARG A 104 -5.03 -11.52 -2.93
CA ARG A 104 -3.84 -11.38 -2.08
C ARG A 104 -3.24 -9.97 -2.12
N ASP A 105 -3.67 -9.13 -3.06
CA ASP A 105 -3.10 -7.81 -3.29
C ASP A 105 -3.84 -6.74 -2.49
N VAL A 106 -3.12 -5.67 -2.13
CA VAL A 106 -3.68 -4.50 -1.44
C VAL A 106 -3.37 -3.24 -2.26
N LEU A 107 -4.38 -2.41 -2.48
CA LEU A 107 -4.23 -1.11 -3.13
C LEU A 107 -4.56 0.00 -2.13
N THR A 108 -3.75 1.06 -2.12
CA THR A 108 -3.82 2.10 -1.08
C THR A 108 -4.06 3.51 -1.66
N PRO A 109 -5.12 3.75 -2.46
CA PRO A 109 -5.34 5.05 -3.06
C PRO A 109 -5.70 6.13 -2.02
N HIS A 110 -5.10 7.32 -2.15
CA HIS A 110 -5.65 8.54 -1.58
C HIS A 110 -6.80 9.07 -2.48
N PRO A 111 -7.64 10.05 -2.04
CA PRO A 111 -8.79 10.48 -2.83
C PRO A 111 -8.49 10.91 -4.26
N GLY A 112 -7.33 11.51 -4.52
CA GLY A 112 -6.92 11.90 -5.87
C GLY A 112 -6.55 10.70 -6.76
N GLU A 113 -5.92 9.67 -6.20
CA GLU A 113 -5.63 8.40 -6.89
C GLU A 113 -6.91 7.61 -7.12
N ALA A 114 -7.81 7.56 -6.13
CA ALA A 114 -9.12 6.94 -6.27
C ALA A 114 -9.95 7.62 -7.39
N ALA A 115 -9.88 8.94 -7.48
CA ALA A 115 -10.53 9.70 -8.55
C ALA A 115 -10.02 9.29 -9.94
N ALA A 116 -8.69 9.14 -10.10
CA ALA A 116 -8.11 8.67 -11.36
C ALA A 116 -8.56 7.24 -11.70
N LEU A 117 -8.53 6.33 -10.73
CA LEU A 117 -8.96 4.93 -10.89
C LEU A 117 -10.45 4.80 -11.26
N LEU A 118 -11.29 5.67 -10.72
CA LEU A 118 -12.75 5.65 -10.93
C LEU A 118 -13.23 6.53 -12.09
N GLY A 119 -12.34 7.31 -12.70
CA GLY A 119 -12.70 8.28 -13.75
C GLY A 119 -13.66 9.36 -13.27
N MET A 120 -13.47 9.88 -12.03
CA MET A 120 -14.33 10.88 -11.41
C MET A 120 -13.50 12.00 -10.76
N ALA A 121 -14.14 13.05 -10.26
CA ALA A 121 -13.42 14.12 -9.56
C ALA A 121 -13.09 13.74 -8.11
N ALA A 122 -11.96 14.23 -7.59
CA ALA A 122 -11.56 13.97 -6.19
C ALA A 122 -12.60 14.51 -5.17
N ALA A 123 -13.30 15.58 -5.52
CA ALA A 123 -14.40 16.12 -4.71
C ALA A 123 -15.58 15.15 -4.60
N GLU A 124 -15.88 14.40 -5.67
CA GLU A 124 -16.94 13.39 -5.67
C GLU A 124 -16.56 12.18 -4.81
N VAL A 125 -15.27 11.76 -4.84
CA VAL A 125 -14.73 10.72 -3.93
C VAL A 125 -14.92 11.14 -2.48
N GLN A 126 -14.64 12.40 -2.15
CA GLN A 126 -14.75 12.93 -0.79
C GLN A 126 -16.20 13.18 -0.36
N ALA A 127 -17.09 13.47 -1.28
CA ALA A 127 -18.52 13.69 -0.99
C ALA A 127 -19.19 12.42 -0.44
N ASP A 128 -18.82 11.25 -0.97
CA ASP A 128 -19.28 9.95 -0.44
C ASP A 128 -18.17 8.91 -0.54
N ARG A 129 -17.37 8.84 0.52
CA ARG A 129 -16.23 7.93 0.62
C ARG A 129 -16.64 6.45 0.65
N PHE A 130 -17.82 6.13 1.21
CA PHE A 130 -18.32 4.75 1.24
C PHE A 130 -18.71 4.26 -0.15
N VAL A 131 -19.42 5.08 -0.92
CA VAL A 131 -19.74 4.77 -2.31
C VAL A 131 -18.48 4.68 -3.16
N ALA A 132 -17.55 5.62 -3.02
CA ALA A 132 -16.28 5.58 -3.73
C ALA A 132 -15.49 4.31 -3.42
N HIS A 133 -15.39 3.92 -2.13
CA HIS A 133 -14.70 2.70 -1.70
C HIS A 133 -15.41 1.45 -2.24
N ALA A 134 -16.75 1.41 -2.24
CA ALA A 134 -17.51 0.30 -2.83
C ALA A 134 -17.24 0.16 -4.35
N ARG A 135 -17.13 1.28 -5.08
CA ARG A 135 -16.77 1.28 -6.50
C ARG A 135 -15.33 0.80 -6.74
N LEU A 136 -14.37 1.21 -5.92
CA LEU A 136 -12.99 0.70 -5.98
C LEU A 136 -12.97 -0.83 -5.82
N ARG A 137 -13.67 -1.34 -4.81
CA ARG A 137 -13.77 -2.79 -4.55
C ARG A 137 -14.40 -3.59 -5.69
N ALA A 138 -15.17 -2.95 -6.54
CA ALA A 138 -15.76 -3.58 -7.72
C ALA A 138 -14.77 -3.69 -8.91
N LEU A 139 -13.64 -2.95 -8.90
CA LEU A 139 -12.67 -2.98 -10.00
C LEU A 139 -11.86 -4.28 -10.05
N ALA A 140 -11.56 -4.87 -8.88
CA ALA A 140 -10.73 -6.08 -8.79
C ALA A 140 -10.96 -6.82 -7.47
N PRO A 141 -10.65 -8.13 -7.38
CA PRO A 141 -10.81 -8.93 -6.16
C PRO A 141 -9.81 -8.58 -5.04
N ALA A 142 -9.01 -7.56 -5.21
CA ALA A 142 -8.02 -7.09 -4.23
C ALA A 142 -8.66 -6.44 -2.99
N CYS A 143 -7.87 -6.24 -1.94
CA CYS A 143 -8.24 -5.39 -0.83
C CYS A 143 -7.91 -3.93 -1.12
N TRP A 144 -8.82 -3.03 -0.82
CA TRP A 144 -8.69 -1.60 -1.11
C TRP A 144 -8.66 -0.78 0.17
N VAL A 145 -7.70 0.14 0.26
CA VAL A 145 -7.58 1.12 1.34
C VAL A 145 -7.78 2.51 0.75
N LEU A 146 -8.94 3.12 0.97
CA LEU A 146 -9.15 4.53 0.63
C LEU A 146 -8.60 5.40 1.76
N LYS A 147 -7.40 5.94 1.56
CA LYS A 147 -6.66 6.76 2.53
C LYS A 147 -7.39 8.09 2.83
N GLY A 148 -7.19 8.63 4.03
CA GLY A 148 -7.70 9.93 4.47
C GLY A 148 -8.17 9.90 5.92
N GLU A 149 -8.75 10.99 6.38
CA GLU A 149 -9.47 10.99 7.65
C GLU A 149 -10.63 9.99 7.56
N GLY A 150 -10.72 9.06 8.51
CA GLY A 150 -11.63 7.92 8.39
C GLY A 150 -11.23 7.02 7.21
N SER A 151 -10.00 6.50 7.18
CA SER A 151 -9.57 5.55 6.15
C SER A 151 -10.48 4.32 6.12
N LEU A 152 -10.90 3.91 4.91
CA LEU A 152 -11.73 2.73 4.69
C LEU A 152 -10.88 1.60 4.12
N SER A 153 -11.02 0.39 4.65
CA SER A 153 -10.34 -0.78 4.09
C SER A 153 -11.30 -1.97 3.94
N GLY A 154 -11.11 -2.78 2.90
CA GLY A 154 -11.92 -3.97 2.66
C GLY A 154 -11.76 -4.55 1.27
N ALA A 155 -12.05 -5.85 1.14
CA ALA A 155 -12.06 -6.58 -0.11
C ALA A 155 -13.49 -6.72 -0.67
N ALA A 156 -13.61 -7.08 -1.96
CA ALA A 156 -14.89 -7.34 -2.60
C ALA A 156 -15.70 -8.40 -1.82
N GLY A 157 -16.97 -8.12 -1.56
CA GLY A 157 -17.87 -9.04 -0.84
C GLY A 157 -17.62 -9.17 0.67
N GLY A 158 -16.51 -8.62 1.19
CA GLY A 158 -16.18 -8.67 2.61
C GLY A 158 -16.63 -7.44 3.40
N PRO A 159 -16.39 -7.42 4.71
CA PRO A 159 -16.66 -6.27 5.56
C PRO A 159 -15.82 -5.06 5.16
N VAL A 160 -16.28 -3.88 5.56
CA VAL A 160 -15.54 -2.62 5.45
C VAL A 160 -15.12 -2.20 6.86
N CYS A 161 -13.82 -2.03 7.06
CA CYS A 161 -13.27 -1.45 8.27
C CYS A 161 -13.13 0.06 8.08
N LEU A 162 -13.67 0.83 9.02
CA LEU A 162 -13.48 2.27 9.13
C LEU A 162 -12.47 2.55 10.25
N SER A 163 -11.39 3.24 9.93
CA SER A 163 -10.46 3.76 10.92
C SER A 163 -11.06 5.00 11.60
N PRO A 164 -11.26 5.01 12.94
CA PRO A 164 -11.87 6.14 13.62
C PRO A 164 -10.88 7.29 13.89
N TRP A 165 -9.66 7.17 13.41
CA TRP A 165 -8.59 8.10 13.71
C TRP A 165 -8.60 9.34 12.83
N SER A 166 -8.45 10.50 13.46
CA SER A 166 -8.11 11.78 12.85
C SER A 166 -6.77 12.23 13.42
N VAL A 167 -5.70 12.09 12.67
CA VAL A 167 -4.32 12.31 13.14
C VAL A 167 -3.59 13.26 12.19
N PRO A 168 -3.53 14.57 12.51
CA PRO A 168 -2.88 15.57 11.66
C PRO A 168 -1.41 15.27 11.36
N GLN A 169 -0.68 14.61 12.26
CA GLN A 169 0.72 14.21 12.08
C GLN A 169 0.94 13.27 10.90
N LEU A 170 -0.11 12.60 10.41
CA LEU A 170 -0.05 11.76 9.22
C LEU A 170 -0.22 12.54 7.91
N ALA A 171 -0.60 13.82 7.96
CA ALA A 171 -0.78 14.66 6.78
C ALA A 171 0.54 15.23 6.26
N VAL A 172 1.55 14.39 6.09
CA VAL A 172 2.90 14.74 5.60
C VAL A 172 3.28 13.89 4.39
N GLY A 173 4.11 14.45 3.51
CA GLY A 173 4.62 13.70 2.36
C GLY A 173 5.39 12.45 2.80
N GLY A 174 5.17 11.31 2.12
CA GLY A 174 5.78 10.02 2.47
C GLY A 174 5.06 9.23 3.56
N SER A 175 4.04 9.78 4.22
CA SER A 175 3.22 9.04 5.19
C SER A 175 2.53 7.83 4.56
N GLY A 176 2.06 7.96 3.30
CA GLY A 176 1.51 6.85 2.51
C GLY A 176 2.52 5.75 2.25
N ASP A 177 3.78 6.10 1.97
CA ASP A 177 4.86 5.13 1.74
C ASP A 177 5.13 4.30 3.00
N VAL A 178 5.07 4.93 4.19
CA VAL A 178 5.15 4.22 5.47
C VAL A 178 4.00 3.24 5.63
N LEU A 179 2.75 3.67 5.36
CA LEU A 179 1.59 2.79 5.41
C LEU A 179 1.74 1.60 4.45
N ALA A 180 2.15 1.84 3.21
CA ALA A 180 2.37 0.79 2.22
C ALA A 180 3.46 -0.21 2.70
N GLY A 181 4.53 0.29 3.31
CA GLY A 181 5.59 -0.54 3.91
C GLY A 181 5.09 -1.39 5.08
N VAL A 182 4.28 -0.82 5.97
CA VAL A 182 3.65 -1.53 7.11
C VAL A 182 2.73 -2.65 6.62
N ILE A 183 1.87 -2.37 5.64
CA ILE A 183 0.99 -3.39 5.04
C ILE A 183 1.81 -4.48 4.37
N GLY A 184 2.88 -4.12 3.63
CA GLY A 184 3.79 -5.08 3.02
C GLY A 184 4.47 -6.00 4.03
N ALA A 185 4.91 -5.48 5.17
CA ALA A 185 5.49 -6.27 6.25
C ALA A 185 4.47 -7.24 6.87
N LEU A 186 3.22 -6.81 7.04
CA LEU A 186 2.12 -7.64 7.55
C LEU A 186 1.76 -8.77 6.57
N LEU A 187 1.70 -8.49 5.27
CA LEU A 187 1.54 -9.52 4.23
C LEU A 187 2.70 -10.52 4.25
N ALA A 188 3.94 -10.03 4.34
CA ALA A 188 5.13 -10.87 4.40
C ALA A 188 5.17 -11.75 5.67
N SER A 189 4.52 -11.33 6.75
CA SER A 189 4.34 -12.14 7.96
C SER A 189 3.28 -13.26 7.83
N GLY A 190 2.58 -13.34 6.68
CA GLY A 190 1.60 -14.37 6.37
C GLY A 190 0.15 -13.97 6.66
N ARG A 191 -0.14 -12.70 6.94
CA ARG A 191 -1.52 -12.23 7.09
C ARG A 191 -2.20 -12.14 5.72
N ASP A 192 -3.51 -12.40 5.69
CA ASP A 192 -4.31 -12.14 4.49
C ASP A 192 -4.41 -10.63 4.19
N ALA A 193 -4.80 -10.29 2.97
CA ALA A 193 -4.83 -8.91 2.49
C ALA A 193 -5.77 -8.01 3.30
N ALA A 194 -6.94 -8.51 3.71
CA ALA A 194 -7.91 -7.72 4.46
C ALA A 194 -7.41 -7.43 5.88
N SER A 195 -6.88 -8.45 6.57
CA SER A 195 -6.27 -8.31 7.90
C SER A 195 -5.03 -7.43 7.86
N ALA A 196 -4.16 -7.59 6.86
CA ALA A 196 -2.96 -6.76 6.70
C ALA A 196 -3.32 -5.29 6.44
N ALA A 197 -4.32 -5.02 5.61
CA ALA A 197 -4.79 -3.67 5.32
C ALA A 197 -5.39 -3.00 6.56
N ALA A 198 -6.32 -3.67 7.24
CA ALA A 198 -6.99 -3.12 8.43
C ALA A 198 -6.00 -2.85 9.57
N LEU A 199 -5.14 -3.84 9.88
CA LEU A 199 -4.13 -3.71 10.92
C LEU A 199 -3.05 -2.67 10.55
N GLY A 200 -2.66 -2.60 9.28
CA GLY A 200 -1.70 -1.61 8.79
C GLY A 200 -2.21 -0.18 8.96
N VAL A 201 -3.49 0.06 8.61
CA VAL A 201 -4.15 1.35 8.84
C VAL A 201 -4.19 1.71 10.32
N GLU A 202 -4.55 0.76 11.18
CA GLU A 202 -4.62 0.98 12.63
C GLU A 202 -3.23 1.26 13.23
N LEU A 203 -2.21 0.48 12.88
CA LEU A 203 -0.83 0.70 13.34
C LEU A 203 -0.28 2.06 12.91
N HIS A 204 -0.51 2.43 11.65
CA HIS A 204 -0.10 3.71 11.11
C HIS A 204 -0.78 4.88 11.82
N ALA A 205 -2.08 4.75 12.09
CA ALA A 205 -2.83 5.75 12.84
C ALA A 205 -2.32 5.90 14.28
N ARG A 206 -2.06 4.79 14.98
CA ARG A 206 -1.50 4.80 16.34
C ARG A 206 -0.08 5.34 16.38
N ALA A 207 0.75 5.04 15.39
CA ALA A 207 2.08 5.62 15.27
C ALA A 207 2.01 7.15 15.17
N GLY A 208 1.15 7.67 14.29
CA GLY A 208 0.91 9.11 14.19
C GLY A 208 0.35 9.72 15.48
N ALA A 209 -0.60 9.04 16.14
CA ALA A 209 -1.16 9.50 17.42
C ALA A 209 -0.11 9.52 18.55
N ALA A 210 0.85 8.58 18.54
CA ALA A 210 1.96 8.60 19.48
C ALA A 210 2.84 9.85 19.30
N LEU A 211 3.04 10.29 18.07
CA LEU A 211 3.81 11.50 17.75
C LEU A 211 3.11 12.78 18.26
N ALA A 212 1.79 12.80 18.32
CA ALA A 212 1.04 13.95 18.82
C ALA A 212 1.37 14.32 20.28
N LYS A 213 2.02 13.42 21.03
CA LYS A 213 2.50 13.69 22.39
C LYS A 213 3.77 14.55 22.43
N THR A 214 4.54 14.56 21.36
CA THR A 214 5.87 15.20 21.30
C THR A 214 6.02 16.18 20.15
N TRP A 215 5.16 16.07 19.14
CA TRP A 215 5.19 16.89 17.94
C TRP A 215 3.91 17.72 17.82
N PRO A 216 4.00 18.97 17.35
CA PRO A 216 2.80 19.73 16.96
C PRO A 216 2.11 19.06 15.77
N GLU A 217 0.94 19.58 15.37
CA GLU A 217 0.19 19.05 14.21
C GLU A 217 0.99 19.03 12.92
N ARG A 218 2.05 19.84 12.82
CA ARG A 218 2.99 19.88 11.71
C ARG A 218 4.42 19.97 12.24
N GLY A 219 5.34 19.27 11.56
CA GLY A 219 6.76 19.34 11.93
C GLY A 219 7.49 17.99 11.95
N ASN A 220 6.74 16.89 12.08
CA ASN A 220 7.29 15.54 11.86
C ASN A 220 7.39 15.22 10.36
N GLY A 221 8.25 14.28 10.02
CA GLY A 221 8.34 13.67 8.69
C GLY A 221 7.90 12.20 8.71
N PRO A 222 8.00 11.52 7.57
CA PRO A 222 7.62 10.10 7.45
C PRO A 222 8.55 9.18 8.26
N ARG A 223 9.80 9.57 8.51
CA ARG A 223 10.75 8.77 9.31
C ARG A 223 10.27 8.66 10.76
N GLU A 224 9.85 9.75 11.38
CA GLU A 224 9.32 9.73 12.74
C GLU A 224 8.06 8.86 12.84
N ILE A 225 7.21 8.84 11.80
CA ILE A 225 6.06 7.93 11.73
C ILE A 225 6.54 6.49 11.70
N ALA A 226 7.51 6.15 10.84
CA ALA A 226 8.07 4.81 10.73
C ALA A 226 8.70 4.34 12.04
N ASP A 227 9.47 5.20 12.71
CA ASP A 227 10.12 4.92 14.01
C ASP A 227 9.10 4.70 15.13
N ALA A 228 7.91 5.30 15.04
CA ALA A 228 6.84 5.11 16.01
C ALA A 228 6.03 3.80 15.79
N VAL A 229 6.11 3.15 14.63
CA VAL A 229 5.35 1.92 14.33
C VAL A 229 5.68 0.77 15.30
N PRO A 230 6.95 0.45 15.64
CA PRO A 230 7.26 -0.61 16.60
C PRO A 230 6.68 -0.34 18.00
N VAL A 231 6.65 0.92 18.42
CA VAL A 231 6.07 1.31 19.71
C VAL A 231 4.54 1.11 19.70
N ALA A 232 3.89 1.50 18.61
CA ALA A 232 2.46 1.28 18.42
C ALA A 232 2.12 -0.21 18.40
N LEU A 233 2.93 -1.02 17.71
CA LEU A 233 2.77 -2.48 17.65
C LEU A 233 2.88 -3.11 19.05
N ALA A 234 3.91 -2.77 19.81
CA ALA A 234 4.09 -3.26 21.17
C ALA A 234 2.93 -2.89 22.10
N ALA A 235 2.40 -1.67 21.96
CA ALA A 235 1.26 -1.20 22.75
C ALA A 235 -0.06 -1.90 22.43
N MET A 236 -0.18 -2.52 21.26
CA MET A 236 -1.38 -3.27 20.85
C MET A 236 -1.39 -4.70 21.40
N GLY A 237 -0.28 -5.23 21.93
CA GLY A 237 -0.20 -6.61 22.41
C GLY A 237 -0.49 -7.63 21.32
N ILE A 238 -0.15 -7.32 20.07
CA ILE A 238 -0.46 -8.20 18.92
C ILE A 238 0.33 -9.49 19.05
N PRO A 239 -0.35 -10.67 19.07
CA PRO A 239 0.31 -11.96 19.15
C PRO A 239 1.20 -12.22 17.93
N HIS A 240 2.21 -13.07 18.11
CA HIS A 240 3.08 -13.50 17.02
C HIS A 240 2.29 -14.26 15.93
N PRO A 241 2.79 -14.27 14.66
CA PRO A 241 2.18 -15.05 13.59
C PRO A 241 2.06 -16.53 14.01
N GLY A 242 0.83 -17.06 14.02
CA GLY A 242 0.51 -18.42 14.47
C GLY A 242 -0.35 -18.47 15.73
N GLU A 243 -0.51 -17.38 16.45
CA GLU A 243 -1.50 -17.25 17.52
C GLU A 243 -2.79 -16.63 16.96
N GLU A 244 -3.94 -17.24 17.26
CA GLU A 244 -5.23 -16.68 16.81
C GLU A 244 -5.48 -15.35 17.52
N MET A 245 -5.67 -14.29 16.73
CA MET A 245 -6.11 -12.98 17.21
C MET A 245 -7.56 -12.80 16.80
N GLU A 246 -8.48 -12.79 17.76
CA GLU A 246 -9.79 -12.21 17.54
C GLU A 246 -9.62 -10.70 17.35
N ILE A 247 -9.53 -10.26 16.09
CA ILE A 247 -9.71 -8.84 15.79
C ILE A 247 -11.21 -8.61 15.94
N SER A 248 -11.61 -8.05 17.08
CA SER A 248 -12.90 -7.41 17.21
C SER A 248 -12.90 -6.18 16.31
N CYS A 249 -13.07 -6.37 15.01
CA CYS A 249 -13.62 -5.35 14.17
C CYS A 249 -14.96 -5.00 14.79
N ALA A 250 -15.13 -3.77 15.27
CA ALA A 250 -16.45 -3.20 15.40
C ALA A 250 -17.02 -3.14 13.97
N ALA A 251 -17.54 -4.27 13.53
CA ALA A 251 -18.23 -4.37 12.26
C ALA A 251 -19.52 -3.57 12.44
N TYR A 252 -19.50 -2.33 12.02
CA TYR A 252 -20.73 -1.65 11.69
C TYR A 252 -21.25 -2.39 10.45
N GLU A 253 -22.16 -3.34 10.67
CA GLU A 253 -23.04 -3.84 9.64
C GLU A 253 -23.90 -2.66 9.18
N LEU A 254 -23.42 -1.92 8.21
CA LEU A 254 -24.25 -1.04 7.39
C LEU A 254 -25.14 -1.95 6.56
N ARG A 255 -26.29 -2.35 7.13
CA ARG A 255 -27.40 -2.85 6.33
C ARG A 255 -27.74 -1.75 5.34
N ALA A 256 -27.47 -2.00 4.08
CA ALA A 256 -27.84 -1.11 3.00
C ALA A 256 -29.36 -0.90 3.03
N TYR A 257 -29.77 0.29 3.42
CA TYR A 257 -31.08 0.80 3.08
C TYR A 257 -31.01 1.25 1.60
N PHE A 258 -31.20 0.32 0.69
CA PHE A 258 -31.57 0.58 -0.67
C PHE A 258 -32.85 -0.21 -0.95
N ASN A 259 -33.98 0.48 -0.82
CA ASN A 259 -35.21 0.21 -1.56
C ASN A 259 -35.20 1.07 -2.82
#